data_5461c29fa2664920b9aff2850ba492d7
#
_entry.id   5461c29fa2664920b9aff2850ba492d7
#
_cell.length_a   1.000
_cell.length_b   1.000
_cell.length_c   1.000
_cell.angle_alpha   90.00
_cell.angle_beta   90.00
_cell.angle_gamma   90.00
#
_symmetry.space_group_name_H-M   'P 1'
#
loop_
_entity.id
_entity.type
_entity.pdbx_description
1 polymer ?
#
loop_
_entity_poly.entity_id
_entity_poly.type
_entity_poly.pdbx_seq_one_letter_code
_entity_poly.pdbx_strand_id
1 'polypeptide(L)'
;QGSDLNKSKNTDRCKKIGIKIFYGHNSKNIKKSNLILKLSAIKNSNPEIIAAKKNKITVLSRSEMLAHVVSLKKNIVITGSHGKTTTTSLISKILSEAGLDPTIINGGIINSLNSNARLGRGEWAVLEADESDGSFLNFPINYSVITNLDKEHIDFYKNFKNLENSFVKFINKTPDVGKCFICLDDKNLNKLVKKIKKKNYLLYGFSKKAHFQIFNVI
;
A
#
# COMPACT_ATOMS: atom_id res chain seq x y z
N GLN A 1 17.80 2.20 14.11
CA GLN A 1 18.97 2.02 13.26
C GLN A 1 18.60 1.36 11.95
N GLY A 2 19.43 1.52 10.89
CA GLY A 2 19.23 0.89 9.59
C GLY A 2 20.55 0.70 8.86
N SER A 3 20.53 -0.04 7.75
CA SER A 3 21.67 -0.23 6.85
C SER A 3 21.27 0.02 5.40
N ASP A 4 22.20 0.55 4.63
CA ASP A 4 22.08 0.74 3.19
C ASP A 4 23.44 0.52 2.54
N LEU A 5 23.45 0.14 1.27
CA LEU A 5 24.71 -0.01 0.54
C LEU A 5 25.35 1.36 0.27
N ASN A 6 24.52 2.37 -0.02
CA ASN A 6 24.95 3.67 -0.50
C ASN A 6 24.39 4.82 0.33
N LYS A 7 25.13 5.93 0.35
CA LYS A 7 24.63 7.21 0.84
C LYS A 7 23.57 7.76 -0.13
N SER A 8 22.46 8.26 0.41
CA SER A 8 21.36 8.83 -0.36
C SER A 8 20.65 9.93 0.43
N LYS A 9 19.80 10.72 -0.24
CA LYS A 9 18.93 11.71 0.43
C LYS A 9 18.09 11.08 1.55
N ASN A 10 17.64 9.83 1.36
CA ASN A 10 16.85 9.13 2.37
C ASN A 10 17.69 8.76 3.59
N THR A 11 18.91 8.25 3.41
CA THR A 11 19.82 7.95 4.54
C THR A 11 20.22 9.21 5.29
N ASP A 12 20.43 10.33 4.59
CA ASP A 12 20.74 11.62 5.22
C ASP A 12 19.54 12.16 6.00
N ARG A 13 18.31 12.03 5.47
CA ARG A 13 17.08 12.37 6.19
C ARG A 13 16.93 11.53 7.47
N CYS A 14 17.15 10.23 7.38
CA CYS A 14 17.10 9.34 8.54
C CYS A 14 18.12 9.75 9.62
N LYS A 15 19.34 10.10 9.22
CA LYS A 15 20.37 10.60 10.18
C LYS A 15 19.97 11.90 10.84
N LYS A 16 19.36 12.84 10.10
CA LYS A 16 18.89 14.12 10.64
C LYS A 16 17.84 13.97 11.74
N ILE A 17 17.04 12.89 11.70
CA ILE A 17 16.04 12.57 12.73
C ILE A 17 16.57 11.60 13.79
N GLY A 18 17.89 11.40 13.87
CA GLY A 18 18.56 10.61 14.92
C GLY A 18 18.67 9.13 14.66
N ILE A 19 18.32 8.65 13.45
CA ILE A 19 18.45 7.22 13.11
C ILE A 19 19.90 6.91 12.77
N LYS A 20 20.50 5.93 13.46
CA LYS A 20 21.84 5.44 13.15
C LYS A 20 21.81 4.65 11.84
N ILE A 21 22.63 5.05 10.86
CA ILE A 21 22.75 4.38 9.55
C ILE A 21 24.13 3.78 9.41
N PHE A 22 24.17 2.50 9.08
CA PHE A 22 25.37 1.76 8.67
C PHE A 22 25.44 1.69 7.16
N TYR A 23 26.61 1.87 6.59
CA TYR A 23 26.86 1.64 5.17
C TYR A 23 27.48 0.27 4.95
N GLY A 24 26.85 -0.50 4.05
CA GLY A 24 27.12 -1.92 3.88
C GLY A 24 26.34 -2.82 4.86
N HIS A 25 26.11 -4.04 4.42
CA HIS A 25 25.37 -5.05 5.19
C HIS A 25 26.34 -5.92 5.98
N ASN A 26 26.15 -5.97 7.31
CA ASN A 26 26.99 -6.76 8.21
C ASN A 26 26.15 -7.32 9.35
N SER A 27 26.40 -8.57 9.74
CA SER A 27 25.72 -9.22 10.87
C SER A 27 25.85 -8.45 12.19
N LYS A 28 26.90 -7.62 12.37
CA LYS A 28 27.08 -6.78 13.55
C LYS A 28 26.08 -5.62 13.62
N ASN A 29 25.51 -5.20 12.50
CA ASN A 29 24.57 -4.05 12.46
C ASN A 29 23.29 -4.33 13.24
N ILE A 30 22.89 -5.59 13.41
CA ILE A 30 21.64 -5.97 14.07
C ILE A 30 21.73 -6.28 15.56
N LYS A 31 22.95 -6.17 16.16
CA LYS A 31 23.19 -6.61 17.56
C LYS A 31 22.24 -6.05 18.62
N LYS A 32 21.63 -4.88 18.39
CA LYS A 32 20.69 -4.22 19.31
C LYS A 32 19.26 -4.16 18.77
N SER A 33 18.95 -4.99 17.78
CA SER A 33 17.63 -4.98 17.15
C SER A 33 16.75 -6.10 17.72
N ASN A 34 15.52 -5.77 18.07
CA ASN A 34 14.50 -6.74 18.48
C ASN A 34 13.62 -7.17 17.29
N LEU A 35 13.65 -6.40 16.21
CA LEU A 35 12.88 -6.60 14.99
C LEU A 35 13.68 -6.09 13.80
N ILE A 36 13.64 -6.83 12.69
CA ILE A 36 14.22 -6.43 11.41
C ILE A 36 13.11 -6.19 10.41
N LEU A 37 13.14 -5.03 9.74
CA LEU A 37 12.30 -4.72 8.60
C LEU A 37 13.12 -4.85 7.33
N LYS A 38 12.66 -5.66 6.38
CA LYS A 38 13.32 -5.82 5.10
C LYS A 38 12.46 -5.35 3.95
N LEU A 39 13.09 -4.73 2.95
CA LEU A 39 12.46 -4.45 1.66
C LEU A 39 12.43 -5.74 0.81
N SER A 40 11.49 -5.83 -0.13
CA SER A 40 11.36 -6.96 -1.08
C SER A 40 12.65 -7.21 -1.88
N ALA A 41 13.40 -6.15 -2.22
CA ALA A 41 14.68 -6.24 -2.92
C ALA A 41 15.80 -6.93 -2.11
N ILE A 42 15.68 -7.01 -0.78
CA ILE A 42 16.71 -7.64 0.07
C ILE A 42 16.55 -9.16 0.06
N LYS A 43 17.57 -9.85 -0.44
CA LYS A 43 17.60 -11.32 -0.52
C LYS A 43 17.75 -11.98 0.85
N ASN A 44 17.27 -13.20 0.99
CA ASN A 44 17.43 -13.98 2.22
C ASN A 44 18.89 -14.35 2.53
N SER A 45 19.79 -14.24 1.55
CA SER A 45 21.23 -14.41 1.69
C SER A 45 21.97 -13.20 2.30
N ASN A 46 21.24 -12.09 2.57
CA ASN A 46 21.84 -10.92 3.21
C ASN A 46 22.37 -11.28 4.61
N PRO A 47 23.61 -10.90 4.98
CA PRO A 47 24.24 -11.29 6.25
C PRO A 47 23.44 -10.83 7.50
N GLU A 48 22.71 -9.71 7.41
CA GLU A 48 21.85 -9.23 8.50
C GLU A 48 20.61 -10.13 8.65
N ILE A 49 20.02 -10.59 7.55
CA ILE A 49 18.86 -11.51 7.57
C ILE A 49 19.27 -12.89 8.09
N ILE A 50 20.43 -13.40 7.66
CA ILE A 50 20.98 -14.67 8.17
C ILE A 50 21.24 -14.58 9.69
N ALA A 51 21.87 -13.49 10.13
CA ALA A 51 22.14 -13.27 11.54
C ALA A 51 20.86 -13.09 12.37
N ALA A 52 19.84 -12.40 11.84
CA ALA A 52 18.54 -12.27 12.49
C ALA A 52 17.88 -13.64 12.73
N LYS A 53 17.84 -14.49 11.70
CA LYS A 53 17.31 -15.86 11.82
C LYS A 53 18.08 -16.70 12.85
N LYS A 54 19.42 -16.65 12.83
CA LYS A 54 20.28 -17.35 13.79
C LYS A 54 19.99 -16.91 15.23
N ASN A 55 19.76 -15.63 15.45
CA ASN A 55 19.49 -15.03 16.77
C ASN A 55 18.00 -15.03 17.14
N LYS A 56 17.13 -15.68 16.35
CA LYS A 56 15.67 -15.71 16.54
C LYS A 56 15.01 -14.32 16.60
N ILE A 57 15.60 -13.35 15.90
CA ILE A 57 15.02 -12.01 15.77
C ILE A 57 13.97 -12.05 14.65
N THR A 58 12.77 -11.55 14.95
CA THR A 58 11.68 -11.49 13.97
C THR A 58 12.07 -10.63 12.77
N VAL A 59 11.80 -11.13 11.57
CA VAL A 59 12.01 -10.41 10.31
C VAL A 59 10.66 -10.21 9.64
N LEU A 60 10.24 -8.96 9.46
CA LEU A 60 9.02 -8.58 8.75
C LEU A 60 9.35 -7.87 7.44
N SER A 61 8.51 -8.02 6.45
CA SER A 61 8.52 -7.17 5.27
C SER A 61 8.02 -5.75 5.62
N ARG A 62 8.33 -4.79 4.76
CA ARG A 62 7.80 -3.42 4.90
C ARG A 62 6.27 -3.40 4.92
N SER A 63 5.61 -4.18 4.06
CA SER A 63 4.15 -4.23 3.98
C SER A 63 3.51 -4.85 5.21
N GLU A 64 4.08 -5.92 5.78
CA GLU A 64 3.62 -6.50 7.03
C GLU A 64 3.71 -5.49 8.17
N MET A 65 4.85 -4.80 8.31
CA MET A 65 4.99 -3.78 9.36
C MET A 65 4.05 -2.61 9.16
N LEU A 66 3.85 -2.13 7.93
CA LEU A 66 2.87 -1.09 7.64
C LEU A 66 1.46 -1.54 8.00
N ALA A 67 1.10 -2.79 7.70
CA ALA A 67 -0.19 -3.36 8.09
C ALA A 67 -0.38 -3.35 9.61
N HIS A 68 0.65 -3.70 10.39
CA HIS A 68 0.62 -3.59 11.84
C HIS A 68 0.46 -2.14 12.33
N VAL A 69 1.20 -1.20 11.75
CA VAL A 69 1.11 0.24 12.14
C VAL A 69 -0.30 0.80 11.94
N VAL A 70 -0.99 0.39 10.86
CA VAL A 70 -2.32 0.91 10.54
C VAL A 70 -3.47 0.03 11.05
N SER A 71 -3.19 -1.11 11.68
CA SER A 71 -4.22 -2.07 12.12
C SER A 71 -5.20 -1.50 13.15
N LEU A 72 -4.78 -0.48 13.90
CA LEU A 72 -5.62 0.21 14.89
C LEU A 72 -6.43 1.36 14.30
N LYS A 73 -6.35 1.60 13.00
CA LYS A 73 -7.05 2.68 12.31
C LYS A 73 -8.10 2.14 11.34
N LYS A 74 -9.08 2.98 11.01
CA LYS A 74 -10.01 2.70 9.90
C LYS A 74 -9.29 2.97 8.57
N ASN A 75 -9.10 1.94 7.77
CA ASN A 75 -8.25 2.01 6.58
C ASN A 75 -9.06 2.19 5.31
N ILE A 76 -8.66 3.17 4.50
CA ILE A 76 -9.06 3.33 3.10
C ILE A 76 -7.84 2.93 2.26
N VAL A 77 -7.94 1.80 1.56
CA VAL A 77 -6.83 1.22 0.80
C VAL A 77 -7.07 1.39 -0.69
N ILE A 78 -6.15 2.09 -1.35
CA ILE A 78 -6.24 2.40 -2.78
C ILE A 78 -5.25 1.52 -3.54
N THR A 79 -5.74 0.80 -4.56
CA THR A 79 -4.93 -0.02 -5.46
C THR A 79 -5.38 0.15 -6.91
N GLY A 80 -4.63 -0.44 -7.84
CA GLY A 80 -4.85 -0.41 -9.28
C GLY A 80 -3.57 -0.15 -10.03
N SER A 81 -3.51 -0.42 -11.33
CA SER A 81 -2.30 -0.26 -12.12
C SER A 81 -1.84 1.20 -12.17
N HIS A 82 -2.76 2.13 -12.38
CA HIS A 82 -2.47 3.57 -12.52
C HIS A 82 -3.33 4.43 -11.61
N GLY A 83 -2.85 5.64 -11.28
CA GLY A 83 -3.60 6.66 -10.54
C GLY A 83 -3.70 6.43 -9.03
N LYS A 84 -3.07 5.42 -8.46
CA LYS A 84 -3.04 5.14 -7.02
C LYS A 84 -2.60 6.36 -6.20
N THR A 85 -1.42 6.89 -6.49
CA THR A 85 -0.81 8.03 -5.79
C THR A 85 -1.71 9.27 -5.83
N THR A 86 -2.28 9.57 -6.98
CA THR A 86 -3.19 10.73 -7.16
C THR A 86 -4.46 10.52 -6.34
N THR A 87 -5.10 9.37 -6.45
CA THR A 87 -6.35 9.06 -5.73
C THR A 87 -6.13 9.07 -4.22
N THR A 88 -5.02 8.49 -3.75
CA THR A 88 -4.63 8.52 -2.33
C THR A 88 -4.44 9.95 -1.84
N SER A 89 -3.77 10.80 -2.63
CA SER A 89 -3.55 12.21 -2.29
C SER A 89 -4.88 13.00 -2.21
N LEU A 90 -5.78 12.79 -3.16
CA LEU A 90 -7.09 13.46 -3.19
C LEU A 90 -7.95 13.06 -1.98
N ILE A 91 -8.08 11.76 -1.70
CA ILE A 91 -8.85 11.28 -0.53
C ILE A 91 -8.22 11.80 0.77
N SER A 92 -6.89 11.76 0.87
CA SER A 92 -6.18 12.28 2.03
C SER A 92 -6.42 13.77 2.24
N LYS A 93 -6.45 14.56 1.16
CA LYS A 93 -6.74 16.00 1.22
C LYS A 93 -8.18 16.25 1.70
N ILE A 94 -9.16 15.54 1.13
CA ILE A 94 -10.56 15.66 1.54
C ILE A 94 -10.73 15.37 3.04
N LEU A 95 -10.16 14.28 3.54
CA LEU A 95 -10.27 13.93 4.95
C LEU A 95 -9.53 14.94 5.85
N SER A 96 -8.40 15.47 5.39
CA SER A 96 -7.66 16.50 6.13
C SER A 96 -8.44 17.81 6.22
N GLU A 97 -9.05 18.26 5.14
CA GLU A 97 -9.90 19.47 5.12
C GLU A 97 -11.16 19.29 5.95
N ALA A 98 -11.67 18.07 6.06
CA ALA A 98 -12.78 17.73 6.95
C ALA A 98 -12.38 17.66 8.44
N GLY A 99 -11.12 17.98 8.79
CA GLY A 99 -10.64 17.97 10.18
C GLY A 99 -10.38 16.56 10.74
N LEU A 100 -10.39 15.51 9.92
CA LEU A 100 -10.26 14.13 10.38
C LEU A 100 -8.80 13.69 10.63
N ASP A 101 -7.81 14.53 10.35
CA ASP A 101 -6.37 14.32 10.57
C ASP A 101 -5.88 12.88 10.27
N PRO A 102 -6.01 12.40 9.03
CA PRO A 102 -5.70 11.01 8.70
C PRO A 102 -4.20 10.71 8.73
N THR A 103 -3.85 9.47 9.05
CA THR A 103 -2.55 8.91 8.70
C THR A 103 -2.52 8.65 7.19
N ILE A 104 -1.43 9.05 6.54
CA ILE A 104 -1.30 8.99 5.07
C ILE A 104 -0.06 8.18 4.73
N ILE A 105 -0.21 7.19 3.85
CA ILE A 105 0.92 6.41 3.30
C ILE A 105 0.74 6.33 1.79
N ASN A 106 1.63 7.00 1.06
CA ASN A 106 1.57 7.15 -0.39
C ASN A 106 2.85 6.60 -1.03
N GLY A 107 2.77 6.14 -2.27
CA GLY A 107 3.92 5.64 -3.02
C GLY A 107 4.86 6.77 -3.47
N GLY A 108 4.28 7.92 -3.84
CA GLY A 108 5.01 9.13 -4.24
C GLY A 108 4.96 10.24 -3.20
N ILE A 109 5.79 11.26 -3.40
CA ILE A 109 5.79 12.46 -2.56
C ILE A 109 4.49 13.24 -2.78
N ILE A 110 3.81 13.59 -1.70
CA ILE A 110 2.68 14.50 -1.70
C ILE A 110 3.24 15.92 -1.56
N ASN A 111 3.09 16.75 -2.57
CA ASN A 111 3.70 18.08 -2.63
C ASN A 111 3.34 18.96 -1.43
N SER A 112 2.07 18.95 -1.00
CA SER A 112 1.61 19.72 0.15
C SER A 112 2.22 19.28 1.50
N LEU A 113 2.73 18.05 1.57
CA LEU A 113 3.36 17.49 2.77
C LEU A 113 4.89 17.40 2.65
N ASN A 114 5.44 17.61 1.45
CA ASN A 114 6.85 17.35 1.13
C ASN A 114 7.33 15.98 1.66
N SER A 115 6.42 15.01 1.68
CA SER A 115 6.64 13.67 2.21
C SER A 115 5.68 12.68 1.56
N ASN A 116 6.06 11.41 1.53
CA ASN A 116 5.19 10.32 1.10
C ASN A 116 4.44 9.66 2.26
N ALA A 117 4.67 10.10 3.50
CA ALA A 117 3.96 9.58 4.66
C ALA A 117 3.77 10.68 5.72
N ARG A 118 2.62 10.62 6.40
CA ARG A 118 2.28 11.47 7.54
C ARG A 118 1.55 10.63 8.58
N LEU A 119 1.96 10.71 9.82
CA LEU A 119 1.21 10.17 10.94
C LEU A 119 0.17 11.21 11.40
N GLY A 120 -1.12 10.90 11.21
CA GLY A 120 -2.23 11.69 11.72
C GLY A 120 -2.70 11.19 13.08
N ARG A 121 -3.34 12.07 13.85
CA ARG A 121 -3.92 11.77 15.17
C ARG A 121 -5.33 11.16 15.05
N GLY A 122 -6.00 11.34 13.91
CA GLY A 122 -7.34 10.82 13.66
C GLY A 122 -7.40 9.29 13.55
N GLU A 123 -8.60 8.78 13.55
CA GLU A 123 -8.89 7.34 13.47
C GLU A 123 -8.72 6.74 12.06
N TRP A 124 -8.55 7.57 11.04
CA TRP A 124 -8.45 7.15 9.65
C TRP A 124 -7.01 6.98 9.18
N ALA A 125 -6.80 6.02 8.30
CA ALA A 125 -5.59 5.90 7.51
C ALA A 125 -5.92 5.74 6.02
N VAL A 126 -5.25 6.49 5.17
CA VAL A 126 -5.38 6.43 3.70
C VAL A 126 -4.07 5.87 3.14
N LEU A 127 -4.16 4.74 2.45
CA LEU A 127 -3.02 3.93 2.09
C LEU A 127 -3.00 3.67 0.60
N GLU A 128 -1.89 3.98 -0.05
CA GLU A 128 -1.58 3.42 -1.36
C GLU A 128 -1.04 1.99 -1.20
N ALA A 129 -1.65 1.04 -1.88
CA ALA A 129 -1.26 -0.37 -1.84
C ALA A 129 -0.81 -0.82 -3.22
N ASP A 130 0.48 -1.16 -3.32
CA ASP A 130 1.13 -1.60 -4.56
C ASP A 130 0.82 -3.08 -4.81
N GLU A 131 0.27 -3.37 -5.99
CA GLU A 131 -0.06 -4.71 -6.44
C GLU A 131 1.14 -5.46 -7.01
N SER A 132 2.27 -4.79 -7.30
CA SER A 132 3.39 -5.32 -8.08
C SER A 132 3.99 -6.63 -7.54
N ASP A 133 4.00 -6.81 -6.22
CA ASP A 133 4.55 -7.97 -5.51
C ASP A 133 3.51 -8.72 -4.67
N GLY A 134 2.23 -8.42 -4.86
CA GLY A 134 1.12 -9.03 -4.11
C GLY A 134 0.99 -8.54 -2.67
N SER A 135 1.85 -7.65 -2.20
CA SER A 135 1.87 -7.16 -0.82
C SER A 135 0.64 -6.34 -0.43
N PHE A 136 -0.09 -5.80 -1.42
CA PHE A 136 -1.36 -5.08 -1.21
C PHE A 136 -2.41 -5.95 -0.49
N LEU A 137 -2.28 -7.27 -0.53
CA LEU A 137 -3.15 -8.19 0.20
C LEU A 137 -2.85 -8.25 1.71
N ASN A 138 -1.75 -7.67 2.18
CA ASN A 138 -1.41 -7.69 3.61
C ASN A 138 -2.16 -6.64 4.42
N PHE A 139 -2.62 -5.55 3.81
CA PHE A 139 -3.25 -4.45 4.53
C PHE A 139 -4.61 -4.83 5.12
N PRO A 140 -4.93 -4.38 6.35
CA PRO A 140 -6.29 -4.39 6.87
C PRO A 140 -7.13 -3.40 6.07
N ILE A 141 -8.35 -3.79 5.69
CA ILE A 141 -9.23 -3.01 4.82
C ILE A 141 -10.55 -2.74 5.55
N ASN A 142 -10.95 -1.47 5.66
CA ASN A 142 -12.34 -1.10 5.97
C ASN A 142 -13.06 -0.65 4.69
N TYR A 143 -12.43 0.24 3.92
CA TYR A 143 -12.86 0.66 2.60
C TYR A 143 -11.73 0.48 1.61
N SER A 144 -12.07 0.19 0.36
CA SER A 144 -11.07 0.08 -0.70
C SER A 144 -11.51 0.79 -1.97
N VAL A 145 -10.53 1.25 -2.75
CA VAL A 145 -10.74 1.87 -4.06
C VAL A 145 -9.86 1.16 -5.06
N ILE A 146 -10.44 0.75 -6.18
CA ILE A 146 -9.70 0.18 -7.31
C ILE A 146 -9.87 1.11 -8.50
N THR A 147 -8.77 1.68 -8.96
CA THR A 147 -8.77 2.69 -10.02
C THR A 147 -8.88 2.08 -11.41
N ASN A 148 -8.08 1.07 -11.71
CA ASN A 148 -8.04 0.36 -12.98
C ASN A 148 -7.26 -0.96 -12.82
N LEU A 149 -7.25 -1.79 -13.87
CA LEU A 149 -6.54 -3.06 -13.91
C LEU A 149 -5.94 -3.28 -15.30
N ASP A 150 -4.64 -3.12 -15.42
CA ASP A 150 -3.91 -3.38 -16.65
C ASP A 150 -3.00 -4.61 -16.56
N LYS A 151 -2.55 -5.08 -17.72
CA LYS A 151 -1.68 -6.26 -17.83
C LYS A 151 -0.23 -5.85 -17.46
N GLU A 152 0.01 -5.61 -16.19
CA GLU A 152 1.32 -5.27 -15.63
C GLU A 152 1.81 -6.36 -14.66
N HIS A 153 3.09 -6.29 -14.27
CA HIS A 153 3.71 -7.18 -13.27
C HIS A 153 3.59 -8.69 -13.58
N ILE A 154 3.58 -9.04 -14.87
CA ILE A 154 3.43 -10.43 -15.33
C ILE A 154 4.62 -11.30 -14.89
N ASP A 155 5.79 -10.72 -14.68
CA ASP A 155 6.95 -11.42 -14.14
C ASP A 155 6.67 -12.00 -12.74
N PHE A 156 5.92 -11.29 -11.92
CA PHE A 156 5.48 -11.74 -10.61
C PHE A 156 4.28 -12.69 -10.71
N TYR A 157 3.21 -12.27 -11.39
CA TYR A 157 1.95 -13.02 -11.44
C TYR A 157 1.95 -14.20 -12.42
N LYS A 158 2.95 -14.30 -13.32
CA LYS A 158 3.09 -15.29 -14.38
C LYS A 158 2.08 -15.14 -15.54
N ASN A 159 0.87 -14.71 -15.26
CA ASN A 159 -0.16 -14.42 -16.26
C ASN A 159 -1.21 -13.45 -15.72
N PHE A 160 -1.98 -12.85 -16.63
CA PHE A 160 -3.02 -11.88 -16.29
C PHE A 160 -4.13 -12.46 -15.40
N LYS A 161 -4.44 -13.75 -15.58
CA LYS A 161 -5.46 -14.43 -14.78
C LYS A 161 -5.10 -14.50 -13.29
N ASN A 162 -3.83 -14.68 -12.97
CA ASN A 162 -3.35 -14.66 -11.60
C ASN A 162 -3.44 -13.26 -10.98
N LEU A 163 -3.14 -12.22 -11.76
CA LEU A 163 -3.33 -10.83 -11.35
C LEU A 163 -4.82 -10.55 -11.08
N GLU A 164 -5.73 -10.89 -12.01
CA GLU A 164 -7.18 -10.80 -11.80
C GLU A 164 -7.62 -11.49 -10.51
N ASN A 165 -7.14 -12.72 -10.27
CA ASN A 165 -7.47 -13.47 -9.06
C ASN A 165 -7.00 -12.77 -7.77
N SER A 166 -5.87 -12.09 -7.81
CA SER A 166 -5.37 -11.30 -6.67
C SER A 166 -6.25 -10.09 -6.40
N PHE A 167 -6.75 -9.41 -7.44
CA PHE A 167 -7.73 -8.33 -7.27
C PHE A 167 -9.07 -8.85 -6.74
N VAL A 168 -9.55 -10.03 -7.17
CA VAL A 168 -10.73 -10.67 -6.58
C VAL A 168 -10.53 -10.95 -5.08
N LYS A 169 -9.35 -11.47 -4.69
CA LYS A 169 -9.02 -11.68 -3.27
C LYS A 169 -9.04 -10.36 -2.49
N PHE A 170 -8.48 -9.28 -3.07
CA PHE A 170 -8.47 -7.95 -2.46
C PHE A 170 -9.89 -7.42 -2.25
N ILE A 171 -10.76 -7.51 -3.26
CA ILE A 171 -12.17 -7.10 -3.15
C ILE A 171 -12.89 -7.89 -2.05
N ASN A 172 -12.70 -9.21 -2.04
CA ASN A 172 -13.34 -10.08 -1.06
C ASN A 172 -12.84 -9.88 0.37
N LYS A 173 -11.64 -9.30 0.52
CA LYS A 173 -11.07 -8.93 1.82
C LYS A 173 -11.76 -7.72 2.45
N THR A 174 -12.42 -6.88 1.67
CA THR A 174 -13.21 -5.75 2.19
C THR A 174 -14.38 -6.30 3.02
N PRO A 175 -14.53 -5.93 4.31
CA PRO A 175 -15.56 -6.49 5.19
C PRO A 175 -16.95 -6.03 4.79
N ASP A 176 -18.00 -6.70 5.28
CA ASP A 176 -19.39 -6.37 4.93
C ASP A 176 -19.86 -5.01 5.46
N VAL A 177 -19.25 -4.56 6.56
CA VAL A 177 -19.48 -3.23 7.13
C VAL A 177 -18.83 -2.10 6.33
N GLY A 178 -17.89 -2.44 5.44
CA GLY A 178 -17.21 -1.50 4.53
C GLY A 178 -17.71 -1.62 3.09
N LYS A 179 -17.05 -0.95 2.15
CA LYS A 179 -17.32 -1.03 0.71
C LYS A 179 -16.04 -0.98 -0.11
N CYS A 180 -16.05 -1.71 -1.22
CA CYS A 180 -15.04 -1.60 -2.26
C CYS A 180 -15.58 -0.74 -3.41
N PHE A 181 -14.93 0.36 -3.73
CA PHE A 181 -15.27 1.23 -4.85
C PHE A 181 -14.46 0.81 -6.08
N ILE A 182 -15.14 0.49 -7.17
CA ILE A 182 -14.54 -0.07 -8.38
C ILE A 182 -14.88 0.82 -9.57
N CYS A 183 -13.87 1.24 -10.34
CA CYS A 183 -14.04 2.01 -11.56
C CYS A 183 -14.68 1.13 -12.66
N LEU A 184 -15.89 1.48 -13.07
CA LEU A 184 -16.63 0.72 -14.09
C LEU A 184 -16.18 1.06 -15.52
N ASP A 185 -15.52 2.19 -15.72
CA ASP A 185 -15.04 2.62 -17.04
C ASP A 185 -13.81 1.81 -17.49
N ASP A 186 -13.11 1.17 -16.55
CA ASP A 186 -12.04 0.25 -16.87
C ASP A 186 -12.60 -1.08 -17.42
N LYS A 187 -12.14 -1.45 -18.63
CA LYS A 187 -12.63 -2.63 -19.35
C LYS A 187 -12.36 -3.95 -18.63
N ASN A 188 -11.22 -4.06 -17.94
CA ASN A 188 -10.82 -5.27 -17.24
C ASN A 188 -11.56 -5.39 -15.91
N LEU A 189 -11.71 -4.31 -15.16
CA LEU A 189 -12.53 -4.27 -13.95
C LEU A 189 -14.00 -4.55 -14.24
N ASN A 190 -14.55 -4.01 -15.32
CA ASN A 190 -15.93 -4.30 -15.73
C ASN A 190 -16.15 -5.80 -16.02
N LYS A 191 -15.18 -6.48 -16.63
CA LYS A 191 -15.20 -7.93 -16.80
C LYS A 191 -15.05 -8.68 -15.47
N LEU A 192 -14.15 -8.17 -14.60
CA LEU A 192 -13.85 -8.77 -13.29
C LEU A 192 -15.07 -8.75 -12.36
N VAL A 193 -15.79 -7.62 -12.31
CA VAL A 193 -16.99 -7.45 -11.46
C VAL A 193 -18.04 -8.53 -11.72
N LYS A 194 -18.20 -8.97 -12.97
CA LYS A 194 -19.13 -10.05 -13.33
C LYS A 194 -18.78 -11.41 -12.71
N LYS A 195 -17.52 -11.60 -12.30
CA LYS A 195 -17.01 -12.83 -11.68
C LYS A 195 -17.05 -12.78 -10.15
N ILE A 196 -17.35 -11.62 -9.55
CA ILE A 196 -17.34 -11.43 -8.10
C ILE A 196 -18.68 -11.91 -7.52
N LYS A 197 -18.62 -12.86 -6.61
CA LYS A 197 -19.80 -13.40 -5.93
C LYS A 197 -20.28 -12.49 -4.80
N LYS A 198 -19.36 -11.89 -4.06
CA LYS A 198 -19.65 -11.00 -2.94
C LYS A 198 -20.06 -9.63 -3.47
N LYS A 199 -21.28 -9.18 -3.16
CA LYS A 199 -21.83 -7.89 -3.63
C LYS A 199 -21.51 -6.72 -2.69
N ASN A 200 -20.35 -6.74 -2.06
CA ASN A 200 -19.89 -5.70 -1.15
C ASN A 200 -19.05 -4.63 -1.87
N TYR A 201 -19.50 -4.21 -3.06
CA TYR A 201 -18.84 -3.17 -3.84
C TYR A 201 -19.84 -2.15 -4.37
N LEU A 202 -19.31 -0.98 -4.70
CA LEU A 202 -19.99 0.11 -5.37
C LEU A 202 -19.19 0.48 -6.62
N LEU A 203 -19.91 0.76 -7.71
CA LEU A 203 -19.31 1.09 -8.99
C LEU A 203 -19.33 2.60 -9.18
N TYR A 204 -18.26 3.17 -9.69
CA TYR A 204 -18.17 4.57 -10.06
C TYR A 204 -17.62 4.74 -11.47
N GLY A 205 -17.94 5.88 -12.11
CA GLY A 205 -17.46 6.21 -13.46
C GLY A 205 -18.49 6.97 -14.28
N PHE A 206 -18.22 7.14 -15.55
CA PHE A 206 -19.12 7.83 -16.52
C PHE A 206 -20.29 6.95 -16.98
N SER A 207 -20.13 5.64 -16.85
CA SER A 207 -21.17 4.70 -17.28
C SER A 207 -22.49 4.91 -16.53
N LYS A 208 -23.62 4.94 -17.25
CA LYS A 208 -24.97 4.97 -16.67
C LYS A 208 -25.27 3.79 -15.74
N LYS A 209 -24.47 2.73 -15.78
CA LYS A 209 -24.58 1.55 -14.90
C LYS A 209 -23.81 1.71 -13.58
N ALA A 210 -23.06 2.80 -13.39
CA ALA A 210 -22.36 3.07 -12.17
C ALA A 210 -23.33 3.49 -11.05
N HIS A 211 -23.07 3.09 -9.82
CA HIS A 211 -23.81 3.55 -8.64
C HIS A 211 -23.56 5.03 -8.36
N PHE A 212 -22.32 5.49 -8.64
CA PHE A 212 -21.91 6.88 -8.61
C PHE A 212 -21.51 7.30 -10.01
N GLN A 213 -22.44 7.90 -10.73
CA GLN A 213 -22.21 8.35 -12.09
C GLN A 213 -21.61 9.75 -12.11
N ILE A 214 -20.54 9.92 -12.90
CA ILE A 214 -19.93 11.21 -13.23
C ILE A 214 -20.62 11.72 -14.50
N PHE A 215 -21.13 12.94 -14.47
CA PHE A 215 -21.79 13.57 -15.61
C PHE A 215 -21.48 15.08 -15.63
N ASN A 216 -21.71 15.74 -16.75
CA ASN A 216 -21.48 17.18 -16.93
C ASN A 216 -20.08 17.65 -16.50
N VAL A 217 -19.04 16.93 -16.95
CA VAL A 217 -17.66 17.38 -16.79
C VAL A 217 -17.40 18.43 -17.86
N ILE A 218 -17.14 19.66 -17.44
CA ILE A 218 -16.82 20.82 -18.29
C ILE A 218 -15.30 20.94 -18.39
#